data_fc00f0fd0349e2c0aeaf971b7e6b3c6f
#
_entry.id   fc00f0fd0349e2c0aeaf971b7e6b3c6f
#
_cell.length_a   1.000
_cell.length_b   1.000
_cell.length_c   1.000
_cell.angle_alpha   90.00
_cell.angle_beta   90.00
_cell.angle_gamma   90.00
#
_symmetry.space_group_name_H-M   'P 1'
#
loop_
_entity.id
_entity.type
_entity.pdbx_description
1 polymer ?
#
loop_
_entity_poly.entity_id
_entity_poly.type
_entity_poly.pdbx_seq_one_letter_code
_entity_poly.pdbx_strand_id
1 'polypeptide(L)'
;IHAIVGENGAGKTTLLKILSGLTPADSGTVVLDGAPWAAKNPKAAQRAGLSLCSQELSLIDNLSVAENIGLRALPGRLRLDRATLHRRCRELLDRFQLDLAPDQLVGTLNLAERQMVELAKTLNSEARLLLLDEPTSALNDQQARALHAMLQKRANNGVSILYVSHRLSDVLQLCDHVWVLRDGKVVHNAPSEQLTVAEVIRHMSGKEKLAQPAIAAQRHGSVHLS
;
A
#
# COMPACT_ATOMS: atom_id res chain seq x y z
N ILE A 1 -2.69 11.27 -1.17
CA ILE A 1 -2.49 9.87 -0.70
C ILE A 1 -3.14 9.74 0.66
N HIS A 2 -4.03 8.75 0.85
CA HIS A 2 -4.67 8.47 2.13
C HIS A 2 -4.15 7.16 2.71
N ALA A 3 -3.77 7.18 3.98
CA ALA A 3 -3.37 5.98 4.70
C ALA A 3 -4.52 5.35 5.49
N ILE A 4 -4.55 4.03 5.55
CA ILE A 4 -5.35 3.29 6.51
C ILE A 4 -4.39 2.48 7.38
N VAL A 5 -4.41 2.76 8.67
CA VAL A 5 -3.60 2.08 9.68
C VAL A 5 -4.49 1.40 10.72
N GLY A 6 -3.97 0.41 11.41
CA GLY A 6 -4.70 -0.33 12.44
C GLY A 6 -4.00 -1.64 12.75
N GLU A 7 -4.35 -2.27 13.87
CA GLU A 7 -3.82 -3.58 14.25
C GLU A 7 -4.26 -4.68 13.26
N ASN A 8 -3.63 -5.86 13.36
CA ASN A 8 -4.04 -7.01 12.57
C ASN A 8 -5.49 -7.39 12.94
N GLY A 9 -6.30 -7.65 11.91
CA GLY A 9 -7.74 -7.92 12.11
C GLY A 9 -8.64 -6.68 12.19
N ALA A 10 -8.10 -5.45 12.15
CA ALA A 10 -8.90 -4.22 12.21
C ALA A 10 -9.83 -3.99 11.01
N GLY A 11 -9.73 -4.80 9.94
CA GLY A 11 -10.60 -4.70 8.76
C GLY A 11 -9.99 -4.00 7.56
N LYS A 12 -8.70 -3.61 7.60
CA LYS A 12 -8.01 -2.88 6.51
C LYS A 12 -8.08 -3.63 5.17
N THR A 13 -7.59 -4.87 5.13
CA THR A 13 -7.60 -5.71 3.92
C THR A 13 -9.03 -6.03 3.47
N THR A 14 -9.98 -6.21 4.40
CA THR A 14 -11.40 -6.41 4.09
C THR A 14 -11.97 -5.21 3.33
N LEU A 15 -11.68 -4.00 3.79
CA LEU A 15 -12.09 -2.77 3.09
C LEU A 15 -11.52 -2.72 1.67
N LEU A 16 -10.23 -3.03 1.48
CA LEU A 16 -9.62 -3.07 0.14
C LEU A 16 -10.25 -4.15 -0.74
N LYS A 17 -10.58 -5.33 -0.17
CA LYS A 17 -11.27 -6.42 -0.90
C LYS A 17 -12.68 -6.00 -1.34
N ILE A 18 -13.42 -5.25 -0.51
CA ILE A 18 -14.73 -4.71 -0.87
C ILE A 18 -14.60 -3.68 -2.00
N LEU A 19 -13.72 -2.70 -1.88
CA LEU A 19 -13.50 -1.67 -2.90
C LEU A 19 -13.09 -2.25 -4.24
N SER A 20 -12.28 -3.32 -4.23
CA SER A 20 -11.83 -4.01 -5.45
C SER A 20 -12.80 -5.05 -6.00
N GLY A 21 -13.93 -5.30 -5.33
CA GLY A 21 -14.94 -6.26 -5.76
C GLY A 21 -14.55 -7.73 -5.58
N LEU A 22 -13.56 -8.01 -4.74
CA LEU A 22 -13.20 -9.37 -4.31
C LEU A 22 -14.19 -9.94 -3.30
N THR A 23 -14.82 -9.06 -2.51
CA THR A 23 -15.82 -9.41 -1.51
C THR A 23 -16.97 -8.41 -1.62
N PRO A 24 -18.25 -8.85 -1.60
CA PRO A 24 -19.38 -7.93 -1.51
C PRO A 24 -19.40 -7.21 -0.16
N ALA A 25 -19.96 -6.00 -0.13
CA ALA A 25 -20.28 -5.33 1.12
C ALA A 25 -21.63 -5.88 1.65
N ASP A 26 -21.71 -6.17 2.95
CA ASP A 26 -22.96 -6.62 3.59
C ASP A 26 -23.97 -5.48 3.69
N SER A 27 -23.50 -4.26 3.87
CA SER A 27 -24.34 -3.05 3.99
C SER A 27 -23.53 -1.79 3.70
N GLY A 28 -24.22 -0.65 3.58
CA GLY A 28 -23.62 0.64 3.31
C GLY A 28 -23.47 0.94 1.82
N THR A 29 -22.91 2.10 1.51
CA THR A 29 -22.71 2.57 0.14
C THR A 29 -21.28 3.06 -0.05
N VAL A 30 -20.70 2.75 -1.20
CA VAL A 30 -19.44 3.34 -1.67
C VAL A 30 -19.80 4.35 -2.75
N VAL A 31 -19.14 5.49 -2.74
CA VAL A 31 -19.28 6.51 -3.79
C VAL A 31 -17.92 6.67 -4.47
N LEU A 32 -17.90 6.56 -5.79
CA LEU A 32 -16.72 6.78 -6.61
C LEU A 32 -17.04 7.88 -7.63
N ASP A 33 -16.26 8.96 -7.66
CA ASP A 33 -16.48 10.11 -8.53
C ASP A 33 -17.91 10.69 -8.43
N GLY A 34 -18.47 10.75 -7.23
CA GLY A 34 -19.80 11.30 -6.97
C GLY A 34 -20.96 10.35 -7.30
N ALA A 35 -20.72 9.16 -7.85
CA ALA A 35 -21.74 8.17 -8.18
C ALA A 35 -21.68 6.94 -7.24
N PRO A 36 -22.83 6.33 -6.91
CA PRO A 36 -22.85 5.07 -6.19
C PRO A 36 -22.02 4.00 -6.90
N TRP A 37 -21.12 3.38 -6.18
CA TRP A 37 -20.22 2.37 -6.69
C TRP A 37 -20.43 1.03 -5.97
N ALA A 38 -20.61 -0.04 -6.73
CA ALA A 38 -20.59 -1.40 -6.22
C ALA A 38 -19.82 -2.28 -7.22
N ALA A 39 -18.63 -2.67 -6.85
CA ALA A 39 -17.83 -3.56 -7.67
C ALA A 39 -18.44 -4.97 -7.64
N LYS A 40 -19.03 -5.41 -8.75
CA LYS A 40 -19.58 -6.77 -8.88
C LYS A 40 -18.50 -7.86 -8.89
N ASN A 41 -17.29 -7.51 -9.29
CA ASN A 41 -16.12 -8.38 -9.36
C ASN A 41 -14.86 -7.53 -9.63
N PRO A 42 -13.65 -8.10 -9.45
CA PRO A 42 -12.40 -7.38 -9.67
C PRO A 42 -12.23 -6.82 -11.09
N LYS A 43 -12.78 -7.50 -12.10
CA LYS A 43 -12.72 -7.02 -13.49
C LYS A 43 -13.56 -5.76 -13.70
N ALA A 44 -14.70 -5.65 -13.00
CA ALA A 44 -15.51 -4.43 -13.01
C ALA A 44 -14.78 -3.28 -12.31
N ALA A 45 -14.13 -3.53 -11.17
CA ALA A 45 -13.32 -2.55 -10.47
C ALA A 45 -12.16 -2.05 -11.35
N GLN A 46 -11.45 -2.96 -12.02
CA GLN A 46 -10.38 -2.60 -12.95
C GLN A 46 -10.87 -1.73 -14.11
N ARG A 47 -12.03 -2.04 -14.71
CA ARG A 47 -12.63 -1.22 -15.79
C ARG A 47 -13.03 0.17 -15.31
N ALA A 48 -13.40 0.30 -14.05
CA ALA A 48 -13.67 1.59 -13.42
C ALA A 48 -12.40 2.34 -12.98
N GLY A 49 -11.22 1.82 -13.30
CA GLY A 49 -9.95 2.46 -13.01
C GLY A 49 -9.41 2.19 -11.60
N LEU A 50 -9.85 1.13 -10.92
CA LEU A 50 -9.26 0.71 -9.65
C LEU A 50 -8.19 -0.36 -9.90
N SER A 51 -7.06 -0.28 -9.21
CA SER A 51 -6.01 -1.30 -9.24
C SER A 51 -5.60 -1.66 -7.82
N LEU A 52 -5.66 -2.94 -7.48
CA LEU A 52 -5.28 -3.46 -6.17
C LEU A 52 -3.93 -4.18 -6.26
N CYS A 53 -3.01 -3.80 -5.38
CA CYS A 53 -1.85 -4.59 -4.99
C CYS A 53 -2.18 -5.23 -3.64
N SER A 54 -2.51 -6.51 -3.65
CA SER A 54 -2.82 -7.27 -2.43
C SER A 54 -1.62 -8.08 -1.98
N GLN A 55 -1.65 -8.55 -0.74
CA GLN A 55 -0.66 -9.50 -0.24
C GLN A 55 -0.72 -10.86 -0.97
N GLU A 56 -1.90 -11.22 -1.50
CA GLU A 56 -2.08 -12.41 -2.34
C GLU A 56 -1.62 -12.07 -3.76
N LEU A 57 -0.61 -12.80 -4.26
CA LEU A 57 -0.05 -12.58 -5.59
C LEU A 57 -1.03 -13.04 -6.68
N SER A 58 -1.20 -12.20 -7.70
CA SER A 58 -2.05 -12.48 -8.86
C SER A 58 -1.22 -12.70 -10.14
N LEU A 59 -0.01 -13.23 -9.98
CA LEU A 59 0.92 -13.50 -11.07
C LEU A 59 0.64 -14.86 -11.72
N ILE A 60 0.99 -14.97 -13.00
CA ILE A 60 0.88 -16.18 -13.79
C ILE A 60 2.29 -16.76 -13.98
N ASP A 61 2.55 -17.92 -13.36
CA ASP A 61 3.88 -18.54 -13.29
C ASP A 61 4.50 -18.85 -14.66
N ASN A 62 3.68 -19.25 -15.62
CA ASN A 62 4.10 -19.63 -16.97
C ASN A 62 4.29 -18.43 -17.92
N LEU A 63 4.07 -17.21 -17.45
CA LEU A 63 4.34 -15.99 -18.19
C LEU A 63 5.63 -15.34 -17.70
N SER A 64 6.27 -14.59 -18.60
CA SER A 64 7.45 -13.79 -18.26
C SER A 64 7.11 -12.60 -17.33
N VAL A 65 8.13 -12.02 -16.73
CA VAL A 65 8.01 -10.80 -15.94
C VAL A 65 7.35 -9.70 -16.77
N ALA A 66 7.81 -9.48 -18.00
CA ALA A 66 7.26 -8.47 -18.89
C ALA A 66 5.78 -8.71 -19.22
N GLU A 67 5.42 -9.96 -19.53
CA GLU A 67 4.02 -10.32 -19.81
C GLU A 67 3.13 -10.12 -18.60
N ASN A 68 3.56 -10.53 -17.39
CA ASN A 68 2.80 -10.28 -16.16
C ASN A 68 2.58 -8.79 -15.90
N ILE A 69 3.63 -7.96 -16.01
CA ILE A 69 3.53 -6.51 -15.85
C ILE A 69 2.60 -5.90 -16.91
N GLY A 70 2.63 -6.44 -18.13
CA GLY A 70 1.81 -5.97 -19.25
C GLY A 70 0.33 -6.32 -19.15
N LEU A 71 -0.06 -7.36 -18.41
CA LEU A 71 -1.45 -7.83 -18.35
C LEU A 71 -2.47 -6.76 -17.92
N ARG A 72 -2.07 -5.79 -17.10
CA ARG A 72 -2.95 -4.70 -16.65
C ARG A 72 -2.92 -3.46 -17.52
N ALA A 73 -1.93 -3.34 -18.41
CA ALA A 73 -1.79 -2.20 -19.31
C ALA A 73 -2.60 -2.35 -20.61
N LEU A 74 -3.31 -3.47 -20.79
CA LEU A 74 -4.05 -3.79 -22.00
C LEU A 74 -5.56 -3.63 -21.80
N PRO A 75 -6.19 -2.47 -22.09
CA PRO A 75 -7.61 -2.44 -22.39
C PRO A 75 -7.81 -3.09 -23.77
N GLY A 76 -8.19 -4.34 -23.75
CA GLY A 76 -8.89 -5.13 -24.76
C GLY A 76 -8.69 -4.82 -26.25
N ARG A 77 -7.51 -4.73 -26.83
CA ARG A 77 -7.27 -4.85 -28.28
C ARG A 77 -5.91 -4.37 -28.80
N LEU A 78 -5.07 -3.71 -28.01
CA LEU A 78 -3.73 -3.41 -28.52
C LEU A 78 -2.79 -4.57 -28.16
N ARG A 79 -2.32 -5.30 -29.16
CA ARG A 79 -1.08 -6.04 -29.08
C ARG A 79 0.01 -5.01 -28.80
N LEU A 80 0.40 -4.86 -27.54
CA LEU A 80 1.65 -4.16 -27.25
C LEU A 80 2.74 -4.94 -27.99
N ASP A 81 3.44 -4.23 -28.86
CA ASP A 81 4.65 -4.75 -29.46
C ASP A 81 5.58 -5.27 -28.35
N ARG A 82 6.11 -6.47 -28.53
CA ARG A 82 6.97 -7.13 -27.53
C ARG A 82 8.14 -6.23 -27.11
N ALA A 83 8.71 -5.48 -28.05
CA ALA A 83 9.80 -4.56 -27.77
C ALA A 83 9.36 -3.40 -26.84
N THR A 84 8.17 -2.86 -27.04
CA THR A 84 7.61 -1.81 -26.18
C THR A 84 7.29 -2.35 -24.78
N LEU A 85 6.77 -3.57 -24.68
CA LEU A 85 6.50 -4.23 -23.41
C LEU A 85 7.80 -4.45 -22.62
N HIS A 86 8.84 -4.96 -23.28
CA HIS A 86 10.15 -5.20 -22.68
C HIS A 86 10.81 -3.91 -22.21
N ARG A 87 10.74 -2.84 -23.02
CA ARG A 87 11.30 -1.55 -22.64
C ARG A 87 10.61 -1.00 -21.38
N ARG A 88 9.27 -0.98 -21.34
CA ARG A 88 8.52 -0.53 -20.16
C ARG A 88 8.80 -1.38 -18.92
N CYS A 89 8.89 -2.69 -19.10
CA CYS A 89 9.28 -3.60 -18.04
C CYS A 89 10.68 -3.25 -17.51
N ARG A 90 11.67 -3.08 -18.37
CA ARG A 90 13.04 -2.73 -17.99
C ARG A 90 13.06 -1.41 -17.20
N GLU A 91 12.39 -0.38 -17.68
CA GLU A 91 12.29 0.92 -16.98
C GLU A 91 11.72 0.80 -15.55
N LEU A 92 10.77 -0.11 -15.32
CA LEU A 92 10.22 -0.36 -14.00
C LEU A 92 11.20 -1.15 -13.12
N LEU A 93 11.81 -2.20 -13.67
CA LEU A 93 12.80 -3.02 -12.96
C LEU A 93 14.00 -2.17 -12.52
N ASP A 94 14.50 -1.32 -13.41
CA ASP A 94 15.62 -0.40 -13.12
C ASP A 94 15.27 0.59 -12.00
N ARG A 95 14.06 1.14 -12.00
CA ARG A 95 13.59 2.06 -10.94
C ARG A 95 13.54 1.40 -9.56
N PHE A 96 13.18 0.13 -9.52
CA PHE A 96 13.19 -0.67 -8.29
C PHE A 96 14.53 -1.35 -8.02
N GLN A 97 15.51 -1.16 -8.90
CA GLN A 97 16.83 -1.80 -8.82
C GLN A 97 16.72 -3.33 -8.71
N LEU A 98 15.84 -3.90 -9.51
CA LEU A 98 15.65 -5.33 -9.60
C LEU A 98 16.51 -5.90 -10.73
N ASP A 99 17.37 -6.81 -10.36
CA ASP A 99 18.18 -7.58 -11.32
C ASP A 99 17.37 -8.77 -11.85
N LEU A 100 16.33 -8.45 -12.62
CA LEU A 100 15.46 -9.42 -13.28
C LEU A 100 15.46 -9.21 -14.79
N ALA A 101 15.46 -10.30 -15.54
CA ALA A 101 15.29 -10.23 -16.99
C ALA A 101 13.80 -10.11 -17.34
N PRO A 102 13.38 -9.24 -18.28
CA PRO A 102 11.99 -9.15 -18.73
C PRO A 102 11.42 -10.49 -19.25
N ASP A 103 12.26 -11.35 -19.85
CA ASP A 103 11.87 -12.67 -20.36
C ASP A 103 11.89 -13.78 -19.32
N GLN A 104 12.38 -13.50 -18.10
CA GLN A 104 12.44 -14.51 -17.04
C GLN A 104 11.02 -14.92 -16.64
N LEU A 105 10.79 -16.26 -16.52
CA LEU A 105 9.50 -16.79 -16.09
C LEU A 105 9.25 -16.48 -14.62
N VAL A 106 8.05 -15.98 -14.31
CA VAL A 106 7.67 -15.65 -12.93
C VAL A 106 7.73 -16.87 -12.01
N GLY A 107 7.45 -18.07 -12.54
CA GLY A 107 7.57 -19.33 -11.81
C GLY A 107 8.95 -19.63 -11.24
N THR A 108 10.03 -19.02 -11.79
CA THR A 108 11.41 -19.21 -11.31
C THR A 108 11.83 -18.20 -10.24
N LEU A 109 11.00 -17.19 -9.97
CA LEU A 109 11.28 -16.12 -9.03
C LEU A 109 11.05 -16.57 -7.58
N ASN A 110 11.85 -16.03 -6.67
CA ASN A 110 11.58 -16.15 -5.23
C ASN A 110 10.39 -15.27 -4.81
N LEU A 111 9.91 -15.41 -3.58
CA LEU A 111 8.73 -14.72 -3.09
C LEU A 111 8.89 -13.18 -3.12
N ALA A 112 10.05 -12.66 -2.71
CA ALA A 112 10.29 -11.21 -2.69
C ALA A 112 10.30 -10.62 -4.11
N GLU A 113 10.93 -11.30 -5.06
CA GLU A 113 10.92 -10.92 -6.47
C GLU A 113 9.51 -10.93 -7.05
N ARG A 114 8.70 -11.96 -6.74
CA ARG A 114 7.29 -12.02 -7.15
C ARG A 114 6.48 -10.85 -6.59
N GLN A 115 6.68 -10.48 -5.32
CA GLN A 115 6.01 -9.32 -4.71
C GLN A 115 6.37 -8.02 -5.45
N MET A 116 7.64 -7.87 -5.83
CA MET A 116 8.09 -6.73 -6.62
C MET A 116 7.48 -6.68 -8.02
N VAL A 117 7.34 -7.83 -8.68
CA VAL A 117 6.68 -7.92 -10.00
C VAL A 117 5.19 -7.58 -9.88
N GLU A 118 4.49 -8.04 -8.82
CA GLU A 118 3.08 -7.68 -8.58
C GLU A 118 2.91 -6.17 -8.33
N LEU A 119 3.83 -5.56 -7.57
CA LEU A 119 3.85 -4.12 -7.35
C LEU A 119 4.10 -3.36 -8.67
N ALA A 120 5.11 -3.76 -9.45
CA ALA A 120 5.40 -3.18 -10.75
C ALA A 120 4.21 -3.28 -11.72
N LYS A 121 3.53 -4.44 -11.76
CA LYS A 121 2.30 -4.69 -12.51
C LYS A 121 1.18 -3.72 -12.09
N THR A 122 1.01 -3.50 -10.79
CA THR A 122 0.00 -2.57 -10.26
C THR A 122 0.33 -1.13 -10.64
N LEU A 123 1.58 -0.72 -10.51
CA LEU A 123 2.04 0.62 -10.87
C LEU A 123 2.07 0.87 -12.39
N ASN A 124 2.15 -0.17 -13.21
CA ASN A 124 2.04 -0.05 -14.67
C ASN A 124 0.59 0.13 -15.16
N SER A 125 -0.39 -0.01 -14.28
CA SER A 125 -1.81 0.18 -14.65
C SER A 125 -2.16 1.65 -14.88
N GLU A 126 -3.16 1.91 -15.73
CA GLU A 126 -3.75 3.24 -15.94
C GLU A 126 -4.86 3.52 -14.91
N ALA A 127 -4.63 3.12 -13.67
CA ALA A 127 -5.59 3.28 -12.61
C ALA A 127 -5.75 4.75 -12.19
N ARG A 128 -7.00 5.13 -11.85
CA ARG A 128 -7.35 6.41 -11.21
C ARG A 128 -7.30 6.29 -9.68
N LEU A 129 -7.50 5.08 -9.16
CA LEU A 129 -7.39 4.75 -7.75
C LEU A 129 -6.50 3.52 -7.57
N LEU A 130 -5.39 3.69 -6.86
CA LEU A 130 -4.51 2.61 -6.43
C LEU A 130 -4.87 2.19 -5.00
N LEU A 131 -5.07 0.91 -4.80
CA LEU A 131 -5.29 0.27 -3.50
C LEU A 131 -4.04 -0.56 -3.20
N LEU A 132 -3.29 -0.19 -2.17
CA LEU A 132 -2.00 -0.82 -1.84
C LEU A 132 -2.07 -1.43 -0.44
N ASP A 133 -1.98 -2.76 -0.35
CA ASP A 133 -2.00 -3.49 0.91
C ASP A 133 -0.58 -3.95 1.28
N GLU A 134 0.04 -3.27 2.25
CA GLU A 134 1.39 -3.52 2.76
C GLU A 134 2.49 -3.56 1.67
N PRO A 135 2.53 -2.57 0.75
CA PRO A 135 3.38 -2.67 -0.44
C PRO A 135 4.89 -2.60 -0.14
N THR A 136 5.28 -2.21 1.07
CA THR A 136 6.69 -2.12 1.49
C THR A 136 7.15 -3.31 2.34
N SER A 137 6.32 -4.32 2.59
CA SER A 137 6.63 -5.43 3.49
C SER A 137 7.87 -6.25 3.07
N ALA A 138 8.11 -6.37 1.76
CA ALA A 138 9.24 -7.11 1.19
C ALA A 138 10.37 -6.20 0.66
N LEU A 139 10.26 -4.88 0.83
CA LEU A 139 11.20 -3.91 0.27
C LEU A 139 12.31 -3.56 1.28
N ASN A 140 13.53 -3.41 0.78
CA ASN A 140 14.56 -2.71 1.52
C ASN A 140 14.27 -1.19 1.51
N ASP A 141 15.00 -0.40 2.32
CA ASP A 141 14.74 1.02 2.48
C ASP A 141 14.95 1.83 1.18
N GLN A 142 15.86 1.41 0.32
CA GLN A 142 16.11 2.07 -0.97
C GLN A 142 14.94 1.83 -1.93
N GLN A 143 14.45 0.60 -2.01
CA GLN A 143 13.28 0.23 -2.80
C GLN A 143 12.00 0.91 -2.28
N ALA A 144 11.83 1.00 -0.94
CA ALA A 144 10.72 1.71 -0.34
C ALA A 144 10.74 3.20 -0.72
N ARG A 145 11.90 3.86 -0.66
CA ARG A 145 12.03 5.25 -1.12
C ARG A 145 11.71 5.43 -2.61
N ALA A 146 12.16 4.48 -3.46
CA ALA A 146 11.83 4.51 -4.88
C ALA A 146 10.32 4.37 -5.12
N LEU A 147 9.66 3.45 -4.39
CA LEU A 147 8.20 3.30 -4.42
C LEU A 147 7.52 4.60 -4.00
N HIS A 148 7.90 5.20 -2.87
CA HIS A 148 7.30 6.43 -2.37
C HIS A 148 7.40 7.57 -3.40
N ALA A 149 8.56 7.75 -4.03
CA ALA A 149 8.75 8.75 -5.09
C ALA A 149 7.82 8.48 -6.30
N MET A 150 7.61 7.21 -6.67
CA MET A 150 6.69 6.85 -7.75
C MET A 150 5.23 7.11 -7.36
N LEU A 151 4.82 6.80 -6.13
CA LEU A 151 3.47 7.06 -5.64
C LEU A 151 3.19 8.56 -5.57
N GLN A 152 4.13 9.35 -5.06
CA GLN A 152 4.02 10.81 -5.05
C GLN A 152 3.86 11.39 -6.45
N LYS A 153 4.66 10.92 -7.42
CA LYS A 153 4.53 11.32 -8.82
C LYS A 153 3.17 10.97 -9.40
N ARG A 154 2.63 9.77 -9.07
CA ARG A 154 1.28 9.37 -9.50
C ARG A 154 0.19 10.25 -8.88
N ALA A 155 0.29 10.53 -7.58
CA ALA A 155 -0.66 11.40 -6.88
C ALA A 155 -0.66 12.82 -7.46
N ASN A 156 0.51 13.39 -7.75
CA ASN A 156 0.65 14.70 -8.40
C ASN A 156 0.06 14.73 -9.82
N ASN A 157 -0.07 13.58 -10.46
CA ASN A 157 -0.75 13.42 -11.75
C ASN A 157 -2.24 13.06 -11.61
N GLY A 158 -2.85 13.27 -10.44
CA GLY A 158 -4.28 13.11 -10.20
C GLY A 158 -4.73 11.68 -9.88
N VAL A 159 -3.82 10.74 -9.63
CA VAL A 159 -4.17 9.39 -9.19
C VAL A 159 -4.43 9.40 -7.69
N SER A 160 -5.60 8.95 -7.28
CA SER A 160 -5.91 8.72 -5.86
C SER A 160 -5.22 7.45 -5.36
N ILE A 161 -4.69 7.48 -4.14
CA ILE A 161 -3.97 6.33 -3.56
C ILE A 161 -4.48 6.06 -2.16
N LEU A 162 -4.90 4.82 -1.92
CA LEU A 162 -5.23 4.29 -0.61
C LEU A 162 -4.11 3.34 -0.19
N TYR A 163 -3.39 3.71 0.85
CA TYR A 163 -2.15 3.08 1.29
C TYR A 163 -2.34 2.42 2.65
N VAL A 164 -2.29 1.10 2.70
CA VAL A 164 -2.32 0.34 3.96
C VAL A 164 -0.91 -0.06 4.32
N SER A 165 -0.47 0.30 5.52
CA SER A 165 0.85 -0.11 6.04
C SER A 165 0.88 -0.11 7.56
N HIS A 166 1.77 -0.92 8.12
CA HIS A 166 2.14 -0.90 9.53
C HIS A 166 3.43 -0.10 9.80
N ARG A 167 4.14 0.34 8.75
CA ARG A 167 5.34 1.19 8.85
C ARG A 167 4.91 2.65 9.02
N LEU A 168 4.57 3.04 10.25
CA LEU A 168 3.96 4.34 10.56
C LEU A 168 4.83 5.54 10.19
N SER A 169 6.17 5.42 10.26
CA SER A 169 7.09 6.45 9.78
C SER A 169 6.90 6.75 8.29
N ASP A 170 6.77 5.70 7.48
CA ASP A 170 6.55 5.83 6.04
C ASP A 170 5.19 6.45 5.75
N VAL A 171 4.16 6.04 6.50
CA VAL A 171 2.81 6.59 6.40
C VAL A 171 2.79 8.10 6.63
N LEU A 172 3.40 8.57 7.72
CA LEU A 172 3.40 9.99 8.08
C LEU A 172 4.23 10.86 7.12
N GLN A 173 5.23 10.26 6.43
CA GLN A 173 6.03 10.97 5.44
C GLN A 173 5.40 11.00 4.05
N LEU A 174 4.66 9.94 3.68
CA LEU A 174 4.13 9.77 2.32
C LEU A 174 2.71 10.29 2.15
N CYS A 175 1.87 10.10 3.17
CA CYS A 175 0.42 10.29 3.05
C CYS A 175 -0.01 11.68 3.51
N ASP A 176 -1.05 12.22 2.90
CA ASP A 176 -1.63 13.52 3.26
C ASP A 176 -2.59 13.39 4.45
N HIS A 177 -3.24 12.23 4.58
CA HIS A 177 -4.27 11.98 5.59
C HIS A 177 -4.20 10.55 6.11
N VAL A 178 -4.44 10.36 7.40
CA VAL A 178 -4.38 9.05 8.07
C VAL A 178 -5.73 8.72 8.69
N TRP A 179 -6.21 7.51 8.42
CA TRP A 179 -7.42 6.90 8.98
C TRP A 179 -7.01 5.73 9.86
N VAL A 180 -7.39 5.77 11.13
CA VAL A 180 -7.08 4.71 12.09
C VAL A 180 -8.30 3.80 12.22
N LEU A 181 -8.13 2.54 11.82
CA LEU A 181 -9.13 1.49 11.99
C LEU A 181 -8.84 0.66 13.24
N ARG A 182 -9.90 0.40 14.01
CA ARG A 182 -9.89 -0.53 15.13
C ARG A 182 -11.25 -1.24 15.21
N ASP A 183 -11.26 -2.57 15.31
CA ASP A 183 -12.46 -3.40 15.42
C ASP A 183 -13.51 -3.09 14.32
N GLY A 184 -13.03 -2.90 13.09
CA GLY A 184 -13.86 -2.60 11.92
C GLY A 184 -14.42 -1.17 11.86
N LYS A 185 -13.99 -0.27 12.75
CA LYS A 185 -14.48 1.11 12.82
C LYS A 185 -13.33 2.11 12.65
N VAL A 186 -13.63 3.24 12.03
CA VAL A 186 -12.72 4.38 12.04
C VAL A 186 -12.81 5.03 13.42
N VAL A 187 -11.73 4.98 14.20
CA VAL A 187 -11.66 5.54 15.55
C VAL A 187 -10.98 6.91 15.58
N HIS A 188 -10.19 7.23 14.56
CA HIS A 188 -9.55 8.53 14.41
C HIS A 188 -9.23 8.79 12.93
N ASN A 189 -9.24 10.06 12.53
CA ASN A 189 -8.71 10.51 11.26
C ASN A 189 -8.18 11.93 11.38
N ALA A 190 -7.05 12.22 10.75
CA ALA A 190 -6.46 13.55 10.72
C ALA A 190 -5.46 13.68 9.55
N PRO A 191 -5.11 14.92 9.14
CA PRO A 191 -3.95 15.17 8.31
C PRO A 191 -2.68 14.60 8.95
N SER A 192 -1.80 14.02 8.14
CA SER A 192 -0.57 13.36 8.63
C SER A 192 0.35 14.32 9.37
N GLU A 193 0.40 15.59 8.95
CA GLU A 193 1.19 16.65 9.58
C GLU A 193 0.79 16.97 11.03
N GLN A 194 -0.43 16.60 11.43
CA GLN A 194 -0.98 16.79 12.77
C GLN A 194 -0.77 15.58 13.67
N LEU A 195 -0.11 14.54 13.18
CA LEU A 195 0.03 13.26 13.89
C LEU A 195 1.50 12.91 14.12
N THR A 196 1.77 12.36 15.28
CA THR A 196 3.01 11.66 15.59
C THR A 196 2.81 10.13 15.55
N VAL A 197 3.88 9.38 15.36
CA VAL A 197 3.83 7.90 15.43
C VAL A 197 3.23 7.43 16.75
N ALA A 198 3.55 8.09 17.87
CA ALA A 198 3.04 7.73 19.19
C ALA A 198 1.53 7.94 19.31
N GLU A 199 0.98 8.99 18.72
CA GLU A 199 -0.47 9.25 18.68
C GLU A 199 -1.20 8.21 17.83
N VAL A 200 -0.68 7.89 16.65
CA VAL A 200 -1.24 6.83 15.81
C VAL A 200 -1.30 5.51 16.56
N ILE A 201 -0.20 5.09 17.22
CA ILE A 201 -0.15 3.86 18.03
C ILE A 201 -1.19 3.91 19.16
N ARG A 202 -1.34 5.04 19.84
CA ARG A 202 -2.33 5.23 20.90
C ARG A 202 -3.76 5.01 20.37
N HIS A 203 -4.10 5.59 19.23
CA HIS A 203 -5.41 5.40 18.61
C HIS A 203 -5.63 3.96 18.15
N MET A 204 -4.60 3.29 17.61
CA MET A 204 -4.69 1.89 17.20
C MET A 204 -4.95 0.96 18.38
N SER A 205 -4.18 1.10 19.47
CA SER A 205 -4.24 0.19 20.63
C SER A 205 -5.42 0.48 21.57
N GLY A 206 -5.99 1.67 21.52
CA GLY A 206 -7.04 2.10 22.45
C GLY A 206 -6.58 2.25 23.90
N LYS A 207 -5.29 2.06 24.17
CA LYS A 207 -4.73 2.24 25.50
C LYS A 207 -4.37 3.71 25.69
N GLU A 208 -5.15 4.42 26.50
CA GLU A 208 -4.65 5.65 27.11
C GLU A 208 -3.39 5.28 27.92
N LYS A 209 -2.24 5.82 27.54
CA LYS A 209 -1.09 5.79 28.45
C LYS A 209 -1.52 6.51 29.73
N LEU A 210 -1.77 5.76 30.80
CA LEU A 210 -1.64 6.30 32.15
C LEU A 210 -0.27 6.99 32.16
N ALA A 211 -0.29 8.30 32.31
CA ALA A 211 0.93 9.10 32.49
C ALA A 211 1.75 8.42 33.58
N GLN A 212 2.89 7.86 33.23
CA GLN A 212 3.85 7.43 34.25
C GLN A 212 4.24 8.71 35.02
N PRO A 213 3.98 8.79 36.33
CA PRO A 213 4.47 9.90 37.11
C PRO A 213 5.99 9.90 36.98
N ALA A 214 6.55 11.03 36.65
CA ALA A 214 7.99 11.25 36.61
C ALA A 214 8.58 10.74 37.93
N ILE A 215 9.43 9.72 37.84
CA ILE A 215 10.21 9.23 38.99
C ILE A 215 11.08 10.42 39.39
N ALA A 216 10.69 11.06 40.49
CA ALA A 216 11.49 12.10 41.12
C ALA A 216 12.86 11.49 41.45
N ALA A 217 13.90 12.07 40.88
CA ALA A 217 15.28 11.71 41.19
C ALA A 217 15.50 11.86 42.71
N GLN A 218 15.61 10.74 43.42
CA GLN A 218 16.05 10.74 44.78
C GLN A 218 17.50 11.24 44.80
N ARG A 219 17.68 12.44 45.37
CA ARG A 219 19.00 12.96 45.75
C ARG A 219 19.58 12.04 46.79
N HIS A 220 20.63 11.33 46.43
CA HIS A 220 21.48 10.66 47.39
C HIS A 220 22.21 11.72 48.24
N GLY A 221 21.79 11.85 49.47
CA GLY A 221 22.52 12.59 50.48
C GLY A 221 23.82 11.89 50.78
N SER A 222 24.92 12.63 50.70
CA SER A 222 26.26 12.20 51.16
C SER A 222 26.29 12.00 52.67
N VAL A 223 26.58 10.81 53.11
CA VAL A 223 26.93 10.52 54.52
C VAL A 223 28.42 10.72 54.68
N HIS A 224 28.82 11.77 55.44
CA HIS A 224 30.17 11.90 55.97
C HIS A 224 30.27 11.05 57.23
N LEU A 225 31.21 10.09 57.26
CA LEU A 225 31.70 9.43 58.48
C LEU A 225 33.01 10.10 58.90
N SER A 226 33.01 10.61 60.11
CA SER A 226 34.17 11.04 60.88
C SER A 226 34.88 9.85 61.55
#